data_1757ef05f4403c6b6791bf41ee9978a0
#
_entry.id   1757ef05f4403c6b6791bf41ee9978a0
#
_cell.length_a   1.000
_cell.length_b   1.000
_cell.length_c   1.000
_cell.angle_alpha   90.00
_cell.angle_beta   90.00
_cell.angle_gamma   90.00
#
_symmetry.space_group_name_H-M   'P 1'
#
loop_
_entity.id
_entity.type
_entity.pdbx_description
1 polymer ?
#
loop_
_entity_poly.entity_id
_entity_poly.type
_entity_poly.pdbx_seq_one_letter_code
_entity_poly.pdbx_strand_id
1 'polypeptide(L)'
;MAFGLRMQKRPDPNNPKKTIKIPEEEIRERVLEMLETVSLKGFEHRRPDQLSGGQQQRVAIARALVNRPKVLLLDEPLGALDLKLRKDMQIELKRIQQQVGITFIYVTHDQEEALSMSDTIVIMDKGTIQQIGTPEDIYNEPKNAFVADFIGESNIIDGTMPRDNVVKMYGREFPCLDGGFAPNEPVDVVIRPEDIDIVPVEQGQLTGTVTSVTFKGMQYDIIVDFKGFKWLIQTTDHSPKDARIGIKLDPDSIHVMKKSRYSGMFGDYSSFSEEYDELDDASLGLDEEESGDEE
;
A
#
# COMPACT_ATOMS: atom_id res chain seq x y z
N MET A 1 -11.97 1.76 30.25
CA MET A 1 -11.17 2.99 30.19
C MET A 1 -10.67 3.44 31.58
N ALA A 2 -11.51 3.65 32.59
CA ALA A 2 -11.11 4.13 33.92
C ALA A 2 -10.11 3.24 34.69
N PHE A 3 -10.05 1.92 34.40
CA PHE A 3 -9.19 0.99 35.14
C PHE A 3 -7.70 1.40 35.11
N GLY A 4 -7.17 1.75 33.95
CA GLY A 4 -5.78 2.18 33.82
C GLY A 4 -5.44 3.42 34.67
N LEU A 5 -6.35 4.39 34.67
CA LEU A 5 -6.19 5.62 35.49
C LEU A 5 -6.25 5.34 36.99
N ARG A 6 -7.11 4.40 37.42
CA ARG A 6 -7.20 4.01 38.84
C ARG A 6 -5.94 3.33 39.39
N MET A 7 -5.16 2.71 38.50
CA MET A 7 -3.88 2.07 38.86
C MET A 7 -2.72 3.06 38.86
N GLN A 8 -2.86 4.23 38.24
CA GLN A 8 -1.83 5.26 38.23
C GLN A 8 -1.78 6.02 39.57
N LYS A 9 -0.58 6.44 39.91
CA LYS A 9 -0.30 7.32 41.06
C LYS A 9 0.42 8.55 40.55
N ARG A 10 0.14 9.70 41.13
CA ARG A 10 0.85 10.96 40.87
C ARG A 10 1.51 11.48 42.12
N PRO A 11 2.54 12.34 42.02
CA PRO A 11 3.08 13.04 43.20
C PRO A 11 1.96 13.80 43.91
N ASP A 12 1.98 13.77 45.25
CA ASP A 12 1.07 14.58 46.06
C ASP A 12 1.45 16.07 45.90
N PRO A 13 0.53 16.96 45.49
CA PRO A 13 0.79 18.38 45.34
C PRO A 13 1.33 19.04 46.64
N ASN A 14 0.92 18.52 47.80
CA ASN A 14 1.35 19.03 49.11
C ASN A 14 2.62 18.38 49.65
N ASN A 15 3.03 17.23 49.09
CA ASN A 15 4.23 16.50 49.50
C ASN A 15 4.81 15.69 48.34
N PRO A 16 5.76 16.24 47.52
CA PRO A 16 6.32 15.58 46.33
C PRO A 16 7.01 14.22 46.61
N LYS A 17 7.33 13.91 47.87
CA LYS A 17 7.90 12.61 48.27
C LYS A 17 6.84 11.51 48.41
N LYS A 18 5.55 11.87 48.44
CA LYS A 18 4.44 10.94 48.51
C LYS A 18 3.72 10.84 47.16
N THR A 19 3.10 9.70 46.89
CA THR A 19 2.23 9.50 45.72
C THR A 19 0.80 9.27 46.18
N ILE A 20 -0.14 9.87 45.46
CA ILE A 20 -1.60 9.71 45.67
C ILE A 20 -2.25 9.11 44.43
N LYS A 21 -3.42 8.48 44.61
CA LYS A 21 -4.25 8.04 43.51
C LYS A 21 -4.91 9.23 42.81
N ILE A 22 -5.24 9.10 41.55
CA ILE A 22 -6.04 10.10 40.83
C ILE A 22 -7.47 10.09 41.40
N PRO A 23 -8.08 11.25 41.71
CA PRO A 23 -9.46 11.35 42.17
C PRO A 23 -10.46 10.79 41.14
N GLU A 24 -11.54 10.15 41.59
CA GLU A 24 -12.56 9.55 40.68
C GLU A 24 -13.25 10.61 39.83
N GLU A 25 -13.40 11.83 40.30
CA GLU A 25 -13.95 12.95 39.54
C GLU A 25 -13.07 13.29 38.34
N GLU A 26 -11.77 13.39 38.51
CA GLU A 26 -10.79 13.63 37.48
C GLU A 26 -10.72 12.43 36.51
N ILE A 27 -10.83 11.21 37.01
CA ILE A 27 -10.90 10.01 36.15
C ILE A 27 -12.13 10.08 35.24
N ARG A 28 -13.28 10.45 35.80
CA ARG A 28 -14.53 10.59 35.05
C ARG A 28 -14.42 11.64 33.94
N GLU A 29 -13.90 12.81 34.27
CA GLU A 29 -13.67 13.89 33.30
C GLU A 29 -12.79 13.42 32.12
N ARG A 30 -11.64 12.84 32.43
CA ARG A 30 -10.72 12.33 31.41
C ARG A 30 -11.34 11.26 30.51
N VAL A 31 -12.17 10.37 31.08
CA VAL A 31 -12.87 9.34 30.32
C VAL A 31 -13.92 9.97 29.40
N LEU A 32 -14.68 10.97 29.86
CA LEU A 32 -15.69 11.66 29.06
C LEU A 32 -15.04 12.47 27.94
N GLU A 33 -13.98 13.22 28.24
CA GLU A 33 -13.17 13.94 27.26
C GLU A 33 -12.67 12.99 26.14
N MET A 34 -12.16 11.82 26.53
CA MET A 34 -11.64 10.85 25.57
C MET A 34 -12.74 10.18 24.75
N LEU A 35 -13.91 9.92 25.31
CA LEU A 35 -15.08 9.46 24.55
C LEU A 35 -15.56 10.51 23.54
N GLU A 36 -15.49 11.79 23.88
CA GLU A 36 -15.81 12.87 22.95
C GLU A 36 -14.76 12.95 21.81
N THR A 37 -13.47 12.82 22.13
CA THR A 37 -12.36 12.80 21.17
C THR A 37 -12.55 11.70 20.11
N VAL A 38 -13.04 10.51 20.51
CA VAL A 38 -13.28 9.40 19.59
C VAL A 38 -14.72 9.35 19.06
N SER A 39 -15.46 10.45 19.11
CA SER A 39 -16.84 10.57 18.62
C SER A 39 -17.83 9.56 19.26
N LEU A 40 -17.66 9.25 20.54
CA LEU A 40 -18.50 8.36 21.33
C LEU A 40 -19.13 9.03 22.56
N LYS A 41 -19.39 10.34 22.50
CA LYS A 41 -20.11 11.07 23.56
C LYS A 41 -21.50 10.45 23.80
N GLY A 42 -21.85 10.20 25.05
CA GLY A 42 -23.12 9.56 25.42
C GLY A 42 -23.10 8.03 25.41
N PHE A 43 -21.92 7.40 25.17
CA PHE A 43 -21.77 5.96 25.16
C PHE A 43 -21.15 5.40 26.46
N GLU A 44 -20.94 6.23 27.46
CA GLU A 44 -20.24 5.89 28.71
C GLU A 44 -20.85 4.75 29.52
N HIS A 45 -22.15 4.50 29.34
CA HIS A 45 -22.89 3.44 30.03
C HIS A 45 -23.20 2.23 29.15
N ARG A 46 -22.78 2.23 27.86
CA ARG A 46 -22.99 1.09 26.96
C ARG A 46 -22.02 -0.04 27.27
N ARG A 47 -22.50 -1.26 27.14
CA ARG A 47 -21.71 -2.47 27.24
C ARG A 47 -21.00 -2.75 25.92
N PRO A 48 -19.86 -3.45 25.92
CA PRO A 48 -19.14 -3.78 24.69
C PRO A 48 -19.98 -4.53 23.65
N ASP A 49 -20.88 -5.40 24.09
CA ASP A 49 -21.80 -6.17 23.24
C ASP A 49 -22.89 -5.32 22.55
N GLN A 50 -23.05 -4.07 22.98
CA GLN A 50 -23.98 -3.09 22.41
C GLN A 50 -23.30 -2.11 21.41
N LEU A 51 -22.03 -2.35 21.11
CA LEU A 51 -21.23 -1.51 20.24
C LEU A 51 -20.95 -2.23 18.92
N SER A 52 -20.99 -1.48 17.79
CA SER A 52 -20.51 -2.00 16.50
C SER A 52 -18.99 -2.21 16.52
N GLY A 53 -18.43 -2.98 15.57
CA GLY A 53 -16.99 -3.23 15.46
C GLY A 53 -16.15 -1.96 15.45
N GLY A 54 -16.52 -0.95 14.65
CA GLY A 54 -15.83 0.33 14.61
C GLY A 54 -15.96 1.14 15.91
N GLN A 55 -17.11 1.02 16.63
CA GLN A 55 -17.26 1.65 17.95
C GLN A 55 -16.38 0.95 18.99
N GLN A 56 -16.28 -0.38 18.96
CA GLN A 56 -15.38 -1.15 19.83
C GLN A 56 -13.93 -0.76 19.59
N GLN A 57 -13.53 -0.59 18.32
CA GLN A 57 -12.18 -0.16 17.95
C GLN A 57 -11.88 1.25 18.49
N ARG A 58 -12.81 2.20 18.33
CA ARG A 58 -12.66 3.56 18.90
C ARG A 58 -12.56 3.54 20.43
N VAL A 59 -13.30 2.67 21.11
CA VAL A 59 -13.16 2.47 22.57
C VAL A 59 -11.78 1.91 22.93
N ALA A 60 -11.24 0.98 22.12
CA ALA A 60 -9.91 0.42 22.38
C ALA A 60 -8.82 1.50 22.25
N ILE A 61 -8.89 2.35 21.22
CA ILE A 61 -8.01 3.49 21.02
C ILE A 61 -8.15 4.49 22.17
N ALA A 62 -9.37 4.88 22.53
CA ALA A 62 -9.65 5.77 23.65
C ALA A 62 -9.10 5.24 24.99
N ARG A 63 -9.15 3.92 25.20
CA ARG A 63 -8.58 3.24 26.37
C ARG A 63 -7.06 3.40 26.45
N ALA A 64 -6.37 3.39 25.30
CA ALA A 64 -4.94 3.61 25.25
C ALA A 64 -4.61 5.09 25.46
N LEU A 65 -5.33 5.99 24.78
CA LEU A 65 -5.10 7.44 24.81
C LEU A 65 -5.43 8.11 26.13
N VAL A 66 -6.39 7.60 26.91
CA VAL A 66 -6.80 8.19 28.20
C VAL A 66 -5.66 8.32 29.21
N ASN A 67 -4.63 7.50 29.07
CA ASN A 67 -3.41 7.55 29.89
C ASN A 67 -2.41 8.63 29.42
N ARG A 68 -2.74 9.40 28.37
CA ARG A 68 -1.89 10.43 27.77
C ARG A 68 -0.49 9.92 27.43
N PRO A 69 -0.36 8.84 26.62
CA PRO A 69 0.95 8.33 26.23
C PRO A 69 1.65 9.34 25.31
N LYS A 70 2.97 9.24 25.17
CA LYS A 70 3.74 9.99 24.18
C LYS A 70 3.71 9.34 22.80
N VAL A 71 3.54 8.03 22.78
CA VAL A 71 3.47 7.21 21.56
C VAL A 71 2.34 6.21 21.70
N LEU A 72 1.54 6.05 20.65
CA LEU A 72 0.53 5.01 20.54
C LEU A 72 0.99 3.95 19.53
N LEU A 73 0.98 2.69 19.95
CA LEU A 73 1.30 1.54 19.09
C LEU A 73 -0.01 0.89 18.65
N LEU A 74 -0.18 0.73 17.35
CA LEU A 74 -1.32 0.10 16.70
C LEU A 74 -0.82 -1.05 15.84
N ASP A 75 -1.21 -2.26 16.16
CA ASP A 75 -0.85 -3.48 15.45
C ASP A 75 -2.08 -4.01 14.71
N GLU A 76 -2.07 -3.92 13.39
CA GLU A 76 -3.16 -4.28 12.47
C GLU A 76 -4.57 -3.83 12.95
N PRO A 77 -4.75 -2.54 13.33
CA PRO A 77 -5.96 -2.14 14.03
C PRO A 77 -7.24 -2.20 13.18
N LEU A 78 -7.13 -2.26 11.86
CA LEU A 78 -8.27 -2.25 10.93
C LEU A 78 -8.49 -3.60 10.22
N GLY A 79 -7.62 -4.59 10.41
CA GLY A 79 -7.65 -5.86 9.71
C GLY A 79 -8.95 -6.67 9.86
N ALA A 80 -9.66 -6.53 10.99
CA ALA A 80 -10.92 -7.25 11.25
C ALA A 80 -12.19 -6.53 10.74
N LEU A 81 -12.05 -5.37 10.06
CA LEU A 81 -13.18 -4.55 9.61
C LEU A 81 -13.48 -4.81 8.11
N ASP A 82 -14.76 -4.72 7.75
CA ASP A 82 -15.16 -4.69 6.34
C ASP A 82 -14.64 -3.44 5.63
N LEU A 83 -14.55 -3.49 4.29
CA LEU A 83 -13.92 -2.44 3.47
C LEU A 83 -14.50 -1.04 3.73
N LYS A 84 -15.82 -0.91 3.83
CA LYS A 84 -16.45 0.40 4.04
C LYS A 84 -16.13 0.96 5.42
N LEU A 85 -16.27 0.12 6.44
CA LEU A 85 -15.98 0.50 7.82
C LEU A 85 -14.48 0.79 8.02
N ARG A 86 -13.61 0.07 7.30
CA ARG A 86 -12.17 0.29 7.30
C ARG A 86 -11.84 1.70 6.79
N LYS A 87 -12.39 2.12 5.65
CA LYS A 87 -12.20 3.49 5.09
C LYS A 87 -12.70 4.58 6.04
N ASP A 88 -13.87 4.39 6.64
CA ASP A 88 -14.39 5.34 7.63
C ASP A 88 -13.46 5.43 8.86
N MET A 89 -12.90 4.31 9.30
CA MET A 89 -11.99 4.26 10.45
C MET A 89 -10.60 4.83 10.15
N GLN A 90 -10.09 4.72 8.93
CA GLN A 90 -8.84 5.38 8.50
C GLN A 90 -8.96 6.90 8.66
N ILE A 91 -10.05 7.50 8.14
CA ILE A 91 -10.32 8.93 8.26
C ILE A 91 -10.41 9.34 9.74
N GLU A 92 -11.13 8.56 10.54
CA GLU A 92 -11.31 8.85 11.98
C GLU A 92 -10.00 8.74 12.76
N LEU A 93 -9.15 7.73 12.45
CA LEU A 93 -7.83 7.57 13.07
C LEU A 93 -6.90 8.75 12.77
N LYS A 94 -6.85 9.20 11.50
CA LYS A 94 -6.07 10.37 11.10
C LYS A 94 -6.54 11.63 11.84
N ARG A 95 -7.87 11.82 11.95
CA ARG A 95 -8.48 12.91 12.71
C ARG A 95 -8.07 12.86 14.21
N ILE A 96 -8.17 11.69 14.83
CA ILE A 96 -7.79 11.51 16.24
C ILE A 96 -6.31 11.80 16.42
N GLN A 97 -5.43 11.29 15.56
CA GLN A 97 -3.99 11.53 15.60
C GLN A 97 -3.67 13.03 15.56
N GLN A 98 -4.26 13.76 14.62
CA GLN A 98 -4.10 15.21 14.50
C GLN A 98 -4.61 15.97 15.73
N GLN A 99 -5.77 15.57 16.26
CA GLN A 99 -6.37 16.21 17.44
C GLN A 99 -5.56 15.99 18.72
N VAL A 100 -5.01 14.78 18.88
CA VAL A 100 -4.24 14.42 20.10
C VAL A 100 -2.78 14.88 20.00
N GLY A 101 -2.21 14.98 18.79
CA GLY A 101 -0.88 15.52 18.53
C GLY A 101 0.27 14.66 19.08
N ILE A 102 0.10 13.34 19.17
CA ILE A 102 1.16 12.39 19.58
C ILE A 102 1.59 11.51 18.41
N THR A 103 2.74 10.88 18.55
CA THR A 103 3.23 9.92 17.55
C THR A 103 2.40 8.64 17.58
N PHE A 104 1.89 8.22 16.42
CA PHE A 104 1.32 6.90 16.21
C PHE A 104 2.34 6.04 15.48
N ILE A 105 2.59 4.83 15.95
CA ILE A 105 3.28 3.79 15.22
C ILE A 105 2.23 2.77 14.81
N TYR A 106 2.03 2.64 13.50
CA TYR A 106 0.99 1.85 12.89
C TYR A 106 1.62 0.70 12.10
N VAL A 107 1.32 -0.53 12.48
CA VAL A 107 1.77 -1.72 11.77
C VAL A 107 0.60 -2.24 10.92
N THR A 108 0.82 -2.41 9.64
CA THR A 108 -0.15 -2.95 8.69
C THR A 108 0.55 -3.71 7.57
N HIS A 109 -0.17 -4.63 6.95
CA HIS A 109 0.20 -5.24 5.67
C HIS A 109 -0.61 -4.64 4.50
N ASP A 110 -1.53 -3.72 4.77
CA ASP A 110 -2.34 -3.04 3.76
C ASP A 110 -1.59 -1.80 3.24
N GLN A 111 -1.30 -1.81 1.94
CA GLN A 111 -0.53 -0.77 1.26
C GLN A 111 -1.31 0.56 1.21
N GLU A 112 -2.63 0.50 0.96
CA GLU A 112 -3.51 1.68 0.92
C GLU A 112 -3.53 2.39 2.28
N GLU A 113 -3.55 1.62 3.38
CA GLU A 113 -3.45 2.17 4.73
C GLU A 113 -2.12 2.87 4.97
N ALA A 114 -1.01 2.23 4.59
CA ALA A 114 0.33 2.79 4.77
C ALA A 114 0.49 4.10 3.98
N LEU A 115 0.11 4.12 2.70
CA LEU A 115 0.25 5.29 1.82
C LEU A 115 -0.67 6.45 2.23
N SER A 116 -1.93 6.17 2.61
CA SER A 116 -2.92 7.22 2.89
C SER A 116 -2.82 7.83 4.29
N MET A 117 -2.34 7.08 5.27
CA MET A 117 -2.39 7.48 6.67
C MET A 117 -1.05 7.97 7.24
N SER A 118 0.07 7.51 6.70
CA SER A 118 1.40 7.76 7.29
C SER A 118 2.00 9.10 6.85
N ASP A 119 2.81 9.69 7.72
CA ASP A 119 3.71 10.79 7.38
C ASP A 119 5.11 10.24 7.01
N THR A 120 5.43 9.04 7.51
CA THR A 120 6.67 8.30 7.21
C THR A 120 6.36 6.82 7.18
N ILE A 121 6.80 6.13 6.14
CA ILE A 121 6.67 4.68 5.96
C ILE A 121 8.01 4.01 6.22
N VAL A 122 7.98 2.86 6.89
CA VAL A 122 9.12 1.97 7.07
C VAL A 122 8.77 0.61 6.48
N ILE A 123 9.41 0.24 5.38
CA ILE A 123 9.23 -1.08 4.77
C ILE A 123 10.27 -2.04 5.33
N MET A 124 9.80 -3.21 5.75
CA MET A 124 10.63 -4.25 6.36
C MET A 124 10.43 -5.59 5.66
N ASP A 125 11.54 -6.34 5.48
CA ASP A 125 11.53 -7.75 5.10
C ASP A 125 12.43 -8.54 6.04
N LYS A 126 11.91 -9.64 6.59
CA LYS A 126 12.64 -10.58 7.48
C LYS A 126 13.43 -9.87 8.58
N GLY A 127 12.81 -8.86 9.22
CA GLY A 127 13.40 -8.10 10.31
C GLY A 127 14.45 -7.06 9.90
N THR A 128 14.63 -6.84 8.59
CA THR A 128 15.55 -5.83 8.04
C THR A 128 14.77 -4.72 7.39
N ILE A 129 15.13 -3.47 7.70
CA ILE A 129 14.54 -2.29 7.05
C ILE A 129 15.06 -2.22 5.61
N GLN A 130 14.13 -2.15 4.65
CA GLN A 130 14.42 -2.04 3.22
C GLN A 130 14.45 -0.57 2.79
N GLN A 131 13.46 0.21 3.23
CA GLN A 131 13.39 1.64 2.94
C GLN A 131 12.64 2.39 4.04
N ILE A 132 12.99 3.66 4.22
CA ILE A 132 12.28 4.66 5.04
C ILE A 132 12.13 5.90 4.16
N GLY A 133 10.93 6.46 4.11
CA GLY A 133 10.63 7.67 3.33
C GLY A 133 9.20 8.16 3.55
N THR A 134 8.85 9.24 2.86
CA THR A 134 7.45 9.68 2.74
C THR A 134 6.67 8.69 1.87
N PRO A 135 5.32 8.70 1.90
CA PRO A 135 4.52 7.88 0.98
C PRO A 135 4.91 8.06 -0.48
N GLU A 136 5.11 9.31 -0.91
CA GLU A 136 5.51 9.64 -2.29
C GLU A 136 6.90 9.08 -2.63
N ASP A 137 7.89 9.21 -1.73
CA ASP A 137 9.25 8.67 -1.95
C ASP A 137 9.24 7.14 -2.06
N ILE A 138 8.44 6.47 -1.23
CA ILE A 138 8.36 5.01 -1.22
C ILE A 138 7.69 4.47 -2.49
N TYR A 139 6.67 5.17 -2.98
CA TYR A 139 5.92 4.77 -4.16
C TYR A 139 6.66 5.09 -5.46
N ASN A 140 7.18 6.32 -5.60
CA ASN A 140 7.78 6.80 -6.84
C ASN A 140 9.27 6.44 -6.98
N GLU A 141 10.00 6.37 -5.84
CA GLU A 141 11.44 6.12 -5.81
C GLU A 141 11.80 4.89 -4.95
N PRO A 142 11.27 3.70 -5.26
CA PRO A 142 11.60 2.48 -4.52
C PRO A 142 13.08 2.14 -4.67
N LYS A 143 13.72 1.73 -3.57
CA LYS A 143 15.18 1.45 -3.56
C LYS A 143 15.54 0.08 -4.14
N ASN A 144 14.60 -0.82 -4.26
CA ASN A 144 14.80 -2.15 -4.82
C ASN A 144 13.47 -2.77 -5.27
N ALA A 145 13.55 -3.86 -6.04
CA ALA A 145 12.41 -4.57 -6.60
C ALA A 145 11.38 -5.01 -5.54
N PHE A 146 11.84 -5.43 -4.34
CA PHE A 146 10.92 -5.79 -3.25
C PHE A 146 10.05 -4.62 -2.80
N VAL A 147 10.64 -3.43 -2.63
CA VAL A 147 9.88 -2.24 -2.22
C VAL A 147 8.89 -1.84 -3.30
N ALA A 148 9.32 -1.87 -4.58
CA ALA A 148 8.48 -1.53 -5.71
C ALA A 148 7.23 -2.43 -5.80
N ASP A 149 7.42 -3.74 -5.71
CA ASP A 149 6.37 -4.76 -5.78
C ASP A 149 5.49 -4.76 -4.53
N PHE A 150 6.11 -4.60 -3.34
CA PHE A 150 5.37 -4.63 -2.07
C PHE A 150 4.43 -3.44 -1.88
N ILE A 151 4.75 -2.24 -2.41
CA ILE A 151 3.96 -1.03 -2.14
C ILE A 151 2.88 -0.74 -3.18
N GLY A 152 2.90 -1.43 -4.30
CA GLY A 152 1.94 -1.26 -5.40
C GLY A 152 2.33 -2.10 -6.59
N GLU A 153 1.37 -2.29 -7.48
CA GLU A 153 1.57 -3.00 -8.73
C GLU A 153 2.68 -2.35 -9.56
N SER A 154 3.55 -3.16 -10.16
CA SER A 154 4.72 -2.66 -10.89
C SER A 154 5.09 -3.58 -12.05
N ASN A 155 5.48 -2.98 -13.17
CA ASN A 155 6.22 -3.68 -14.20
C ASN A 155 7.72 -3.52 -13.89
N ILE A 156 8.39 -4.60 -13.51
CA ILE A 156 9.82 -4.60 -13.16
C ILE A 156 10.59 -5.32 -14.26
N ILE A 157 11.53 -4.60 -14.89
CA ILE A 157 12.18 -5.01 -16.13
C ILE A 157 13.70 -4.98 -15.94
N ASP A 158 14.38 -5.95 -16.50
CA ASP A 158 15.84 -5.94 -16.59
C ASP A 158 16.32 -4.90 -17.60
N GLY A 159 17.27 -4.05 -17.15
CA GLY A 159 17.84 -3.00 -17.98
C GLY A 159 19.35 -2.84 -17.77
N THR A 160 19.93 -1.93 -18.54
CA THR A 160 21.30 -1.45 -18.36
C THR A 160 21.35 0.05 -18.54
N MET A 161 22.23 0.76 -17.82
CA MET A 161 22.46 2.20 -17.96
C MET A 161 23.66 2.48 -18.85
N PRO A 162 23.50 2.75 -20.15
CA PRO A 162 24.64 3.08 -21.03
C PRO A 162 25.35 4.40 -20.60
N ARG A 163 24.57 5.35 -20.12
CA ARG A 163 24.97 6.69 -19.62
C ARG A 163 23.87 7.28 -18.75
N ASP A 164 24.19 8.34 -18.03
CA ASP A 164 23.17 9.06 -17.24
C ASP A 164 21.95 9.48 -18.08
N ASN A 165 20.78 9.42 -17.48
CA ASN A 165 19.49 9.77 -18.06
C ASN A 165 19.06 8.93 -19.27
N VAL A 166 19.68 7.76 -19.47
CA VAL A 166 19.28 6.82 -20.51
C VAL A 166 19.38 5.39 -19.99
N VAL A 167 18.27 4.68 -20.03
CA VAL A 167 18.21 3.26 -19.74
C VAL A 167 17.93 2.46 -21.02
N LYS A 168 18.59 1.31 -21.14
CA LYS A 168 18.38 0.38 -22.24
C LYS A 168 17.62 -0.85 -21.71
N MET A 169 16.42 -1.07 -22.25
CA MET A 169 15.59 -2.25 -22.02
C MET A 169 15.04 -2.79 -23.35
N TYR A 170 14.84 -4.09 -23.46
CA TYR A 170 14.41 -4.77 -24.71
C TYR A 170 15.23 -4.42 -25.96
N GLY A 171 16.52 -4.07 -25.78
CA GLY A 171 17.42 -3.69 -26.87
C GLY A 171 17.26 -2.25 -27.39
N ARG A 172 16.41 -1.41 -26.78
CA ARG A 172 16.15 0.00 -27.11
C ARG A 172 16.58 0.93 -25.97
N GLU A 173 16.99 2.13 -26.31
CA GLU A 173 17.30 3.21 -25.35
C GLU A 173 16.06 4.05 -25.08
N PHE A 174 15.82 4.32 -23.79
CA PHE A 174 14.74 5.17 -23.29
C PHE A 174 15.34 6.30 -22.44
N PRO A 175 14.89 7.54 -22.62
CA PRO A 175 15.26 8.62 -21.71
C PRO A 175 14.60 8.38 -20.35
N CYS A 176 15.34 8.64 -19.26
CA CYS A 176 14.86 8.61 -17.88
C CYS A 176 15.47 9.76 -17.09
N LEU A 177 15.05 9.96 -15.85
CA LEU A 177 15.57 11.03 -15.01
C LEU A 177 16.72 10.55 -14.11
N ASP A 178 16.92 9.25 -13.98
CA ASP A 178 17.93 8.66 -13.11
C ASP A 178 19.34 8.72 -13.69
N GLY A 179 20.34 8.83 -12.80
CA GLY A 179 21.76 8.88 -13.14
C GLY A 179 22.64 8.41 -11.98
N GLY A 180 23.95 8.52 -12.15
CA GLY A 180 24.94 8.10 -11.14
C GLY A 180 25.24 6.60 -11.15
N PHE A 181 24.95 5.93 -12.25
CA PHE A 181 25.30 4.52 -12.50
C PHE A 181 26.61 4.42 -13.29
N ALA A 182 27.33 3.29 -13.14
CA ALA A 182 28.46 3.02 -14.00
C ALA A 182 28.01 2.75 -15.45
N PRO A 183 28.83 3.05 -16.47
CA PRO A 183 28.48 2.77 -17.86
C PRO A 183 28.16 1.29 -18.08
N ASN A 184 26.98 1.01 -18.64
CA ASN A 184 26.42 -0.32 -18.84
C ASN A 184 26.18 -1.12 -17.53
N GLU A 185 25.99 -0.43 -16.40
CA GLU A 185 25.62 -1.08 -15.14
C GLU A 185 24.27 -1.79 -15.31
N PRO A 186 24.15 -3.08 -14.91
CA PRO A 186 22.87 -3.78 -14.88
C PRO A 186 21.96 -3.17 -13.81
N VAL A 187 20.69 -2.94 -14.16
CA VAL A 187 19.71 -2.28 -13.30
C VAL A 187 18.35 -2.98 -13.35
N ASP A 188 17.53 -2.73 -12.34
CA ASP A 188 16.10 -2.99 -12.37
C ASP A 188 15.37 -1.69 -12.78
N VAL A 189 14.44 -1.79 -13.71
CA VAL A 189 13.61 -0.67 -14.17
C VAL A 189 12.20 -0.90 -13.69
N VAL A 190 11.65 0.06 -12.96
CA VAL A 190 10.24 0.03 -12.50
C VAL A 190 9.43 1.00 -13.32
N ILE A 191 8.28 0.53 -13.78
CA ILE A 191 7.28 1.35 -14.48
C ILE A 191 5.93 1.04 -13.85
N ARG A 192 5.26 2.08 -13.34
CA ARG A 192 3.94 1.93 -12.76
C ARG A 192 2.91 1.69 -13.86
N PRO A 193 1.91 0.79 -13.64
CA PRO A 193 0.90 0.48 -14.64
C PRO A 193 0.08 1.69 -15.11
N GLU A 194 -0.15 2.65 -14.22
CA GLU A 194 -0.90 3.91 -14.49
C GLU A 194 -0.10 4.93 -15.30
N ASP A 195 1.23 4.80 -15.36
CA ASP A 195 2.13 5.73 -16.06
C ASP A 195 2.39 5.29 -17.51
N ILE A 196 1.71 4.27 -17.98
CA ILE A 196 1.88 3.72 -19.32
C ILE A 196 0.79 4.24 -20.25
N ASP A 197 1.19 5.02 -21.24
CA ASP A 197 0.28 5.51 -22.28
C ASP A 197 0.05 4.47 -23.37
N ILE A 198 -1.23 4.17 -23.65
CA ILE A 198 -1.63 3.40 -24.84
C ILE A 198 -1.80 4.38 -26.01
N VAL A 199 -1.08 4.14 -27.09
CA VAL A 199 -1.08 4.98 -28.29
C VAL A 199 -1.26 4.11 -29.53
N PRO A 200 -1.58 4.71 -30.72
CA PRO A 200 -1.50 3.99 -31.98
C PRO A 200 -0.12 3.35 -32.21
N VAL A 201 -0.09 2.19 -32.86
CA VAL A 201 1.14 1.40 -33.07
C VAL A 201 2.30 2.23 -33.64
N GLU A 202 1.98 3.16 -34.55
CA GLU A 202 2.96 4.01 -35.24
C GLU A 202 3.60 5.07 -34.31
N GLN A 203 2.97 5.37 -33.20
CA GLN A 203 3.44 6.36 -32.21
C GLN A 203 4.11 5.70 -31.00
N GLY A 204 4.00 4.36 -30.87
CA GLY A 204 4.53 3.61 -29.72
C GLY A 204 6.05 3.46 -29.77
N GLN A 205 6.68 3.64 -28.63
CA GLN A 205 8.09 3.26 -28.41
C GLN A 205 8.23 1.72 -28.40
N LEU A 206 7.25 1.02 -27.85
CA LEU A 206 7.10 -0.42 -27.88
C LEU A 206 5.75 -0.76 -28.52
N THR A 207 5.59 -2.03 -28.96
CA THR A 207 4.34 -2.51 -29.55
C THR A 207 4.02 -3.88 -29.00
N GLY A 208 2.87 -4.00 -28.35
CA GLY A 208 2.40 -5.27 -27.77
C GLY A 208 1.03 -5.68 -28.27
N THR A 209 0.60 -6.86 -27.86
CA THR A 209 -0.73 -7.42 -28.13
C THR A 209 -1.48 -7.54 -26.82
N VAL A 210 -2.70 -7.03 -26.77
CA VAL A 210 -3.58 -7.13 -25.58
C VAL A 210 -4.02 -8.58 -25.40
N THR A 211 -3.69 -9.19 -24.27
CA THR A 211 -4.07 -10.59 -23.96
C THR A 211 -5.26 -10.67 -23.03
N SER A 212 -5.41 -9.71 -22.09
CA SER A 212 -6.52 -9.65 -21.14
C SER A 212 -6.99 -8.22 -20.92
N VAL A 213 -8.29 -8.04 -20.62
CA VAL A 213 -8.89 -6.75 -20.27
C VAL A 213 -9.89 -6.98 -19.15
N THR A 214 -9.64 -6.40 -17.99
CA THR A 214 -10.50 -6.52 -16.82
C THR A 214 -10.98 -5.15 -16.37
N PHE A 215 -12.29 -4.95 -16.25
CA PHE A 215 -12.86 -3.70 -15.75
C PHE A 215 -12.93 -3.71 -14.21
N LYS A 216 -12.27 -2.76 -13.56
CA LYS A 216 -12.21 -2.62 -12.09
C LYS A 216 -13.15 -1.53 -11.53
N GLY A 217 -14.13 -1.08 -12.31
CA GLY A 217 -15.12 -0.07 -11.90
C GLY A 217 -14.75 1.35 -12.31
N MET A 218 -13.56 1.83 -12.05
CA MET A 218 -13.08 3.16 -12.47
C MET A 218 -12.07 3.10 -13.62
N GLN A 219 -11.35 2.00 -13.75
CA GLN A 219 -10.29 1.80 -14.74
C GLN A 219 -10.34 0.38 -15.28
N TYR A 220 -9.57 0.14 -16.32
CA TYR A 220 -9.29 -1.18 -16.88
C TYR A 220 -7.88 -1.60 -16.47
N ASP A 221 -7.73 -2.85 -16.06
CA ASP A 221 -6.45 -3.54 -16.02
C ASP A 221 -6.28 -4.27 -17.35
N ILE A 222 -5.27 -3.90 -18.10
CA ILE A 222 -4.99 -4.43 -19.42
C ILE A 222 -3.65 -5.15 -19.38
N ILE A 223 -3.65 -6.45 -19.69
CA ILE A 223 -2.42 -7.22 -19.83
C ILE A 223 -2.00 -7.19 -21.29
N VAL A 224 -0.74 -6.83 -21.52
CA VAL A 224 -0.15 -6.71 -22.85
C VAL A 224 1.06 -7.62 -22.97
N ASP A 225 1.03 -8.54 -23.92
CA ASP A 225 2.21 -9.32 -24.28
C ASP A 225 3.16 -8.50 -25.15
N PHE A 226 4.40 -8.37 -24.68
CA PHE A 226 5.50 -7.80 -25.42
C PHE A 226 6.62 -8.85 -25.56
N LYS A 227 6.65 -9.58 -26.67
CA LYS A 227 7.66 -10.60 -26.98
C LYS A 227 7.81 -11.69 -25.91
N GLY A 228 6.72 -12.11 -25.30
CA GLY A 228 6.69 -13.12 -24.25
C GLY A 228 6.75 -12.55 -22.82
N PHE A 229 6.82 -11.22 -22.67
CA PHE A 229 6.72 -10.56 -21.39
C PHE A 229 5.35 -9.92 -21.23
N LYS A 230 4.70 -10.13 -20.09
CA LYS A 230 3.39 -9.55 -19.80
C LYS A 230 3.57 -8.25 -19.02
N TRP A 231 2.99 -7.18 -19.54
CA TRP A 231 2.92 -5.89 -18.88
C TRP A 231 1.50 -5.63 -18.40
N LEU A 232 1.37 -5.13 -17.19
CA LEU A 232 0.11 -4.58 -16.70
C LEU A 232 0.04 -3.08 -17.06
N ILE A 233 -1.09 -2.66 -17.61
CA ILE A 233 -1.42 -1.25 -17.85
C ILE A 233 -2.74 -0.94 -17.16
N GLN A 234 -2.77 0.14 -16.39
CA GLN A 234 -3.99 0.65 -15.75
C GLN A 234 -4.41 1.95 -16.43
N THR A 235 -5.59 1.94 -17.04
CA THR A 235 -6.07 3.09 -17.81
C THR A 235 -7.58 3.21 -17.76
N THR A 236 -8.10 4.41 -18.01
CA THR A 236 -9.54 4.65 -18.20
C THR A 236 -10.01 4.32 -19.62
N ASP A 237 -9.09 4.14 -20.55
CA ASP A 237 -9.38 3.86 -21.96
C ASP A 237 -9.49 2.36 -22.21
N HIS A 238 -10.53 1.94 -22.94
CA HIS A 238 -10.74 0.55 -23.29
C HIS A 238 -9.95 0.17 -24.52
N SER A 239 -9.16 -0.90 -24.43
CA SER A 239 -8.52 -1.56 -25.59
C SER A 239 -9.02 -2.99 -25.70
N PRO A 240 -9.56 -3.44 -26.85
CA PRO A 240 -10.12 -4.78 -26.95
C PRO A 240 -9.03 -5.85 -26.91
N LYS A 241 -9.40 -7.04 -26.41
CA LYS A 241 -8.52 -8.24 -26.46
C LYS A 241 -8.06 -8.48 -27.90
N ASP A 242 -6.85 -8.98 -28.08
CA ASP A 242 -6.17 -9.25 -29.35
C ASP A 242 -5.81 -7.99 -30.16
N ALA A 243 -6.11 -6.79 -29.65
CA ALA A 243 -5.69 -5.56 -30.29
C ALA A 243 -4.17 -5.41 -30.22
N ARG A 244 -3.58 -4.92 -31.30
CA ARG A 244 -2.18 -4.50 -31.33
C ARG A 244 -2.10 -3.02 -30.97
N ILE A 245 -1.35 -2.69 -29.93
CA ILE A 245 -1.23 -1.33 -29.41
C ILE A 245 0.21 -0.87 -29.36
N GLY A 246 0.41 0.44 -29.41
CA GLY A 246 1.67 1.10 -29.08
C GLY A 246 1.71 1.45 -27.60
N ILE A 247 2.88 1.32 -27.01
CA ILE A 247 3.19 1.74 -25.63
C ILE A 247 4.13 2.94 -25.69
N LYS A 248 3.78 4.00 -24.99
CA LYS A 248 4.61 5.20 -24.83
C LYS A 248 4.90 5.40 -23.35
N LEU A 249 6.15 5.70 -23.05
CA LEU A 249 6.66 5.97 -21.71
C LEU A 249 7.28 7.36 -21.70
N ASP A 250 6.90 8.17 -20.74
CA ASP A 250 7.55 9.47 -20.51
C ASP A 250 8.80 9.27 -19.61
N PRO A 251 9.81 10.14 -19.68
CA PRO A 251 11.07 9.97 -18.95
C PRO A 251 10.93 9.90 -17.42
N ASP A 252 9.91 10.53 -16.84
CA ASP A 252 9.58 10.55 -15.42
C ASP A 252 8.79 9.32 -14.97
N SER A 253 8.21 8.58 -15.91
CA SER A 253 7.52 7.30 -15.65
C SER A 253 8.48 6.12 -15.50
N ILE A 254 9.77 6.32 -15.74
CA ILE A 254 10.80 5.28 -15.72
C ILE A 254 11.70 5.51 -14.50
N HIS A 255 11.59 4.65 -13.50
CA HIS A 255 12.48 4.69 -12.33
C HIS A 255 13.50 3.56 -12.39
N VAL A 256 14.79 3.91 -12.19
CA VAL A 256 15.92 2.98 -12.34
C VAL A 256 16.56 2.68 -10.99
N MET A 257 16.62 1.42 -10.64
CA MET A 257 17.19 0.92 -9.39
C MET A 257 18.43 0.07 -9.62
N LYS A 258 19.33 0.07 -8.64
CA LYS A 258 20.45 -0.88 -8.63
C LYS A 258 19.96 -2.30 -8.41
N LYS A 259 20.60 -3.26 -9.07
CA LYS A 259 20.36 -4.69 -8.80
C LYS A 259 20.56 -4.99 -7.32
N SER A 260 19.68 -5.81 -6.77
CA SER A 260 19.68 -6.22 -5.37
C SER A 260 19.47 -7.73 -5.25
N ARG A 261 19.45 -8.25 -4.04
CA ARG A 261 19.09 -9.66 -3.78
C ARG A 261 17.68 -10.04 -4.21
N TYR A 262 16.84 -9.05 -4.50
CA TYR A 262 15.46 -9.24 -4.95
C TYR A 262 15.33 -9.16 -6.48
N SER A 263 16.39 -8.77 -7.19
CA SER A 263 16.41 -8.75 -8.65
C SER A 263 16.18 -10.14 -9.21
N GLY A 264 15.28 -10.27 -10.19
CA GLY A 264 14.91 -11.55 -10.78
C GLY A 264 13.92 -12.39 -9.96
N MET A 265 13.58 -12.00 -8.72
CA MET A 265 12.47 -12.63 -7.98
C MET A 265 11.11 -12.17 -8.53
N PHE A 266 11.09 -10.94 -8.99
CA PHE A 266 9.95 -10.28 -9.64
C PHE A 266 10.29 -9.98 -11.10
N GLY A 267 11.29 -10.67 -11.67
CA GLY A 267 11.87 -10.42 -12.98
C GLY A 267 10.82 -10.22 -14.07
N ASP A 268 11.13 -10.04 -15.34
CA ASP A 268 10.24 -9.73 -16.48
C ASP A 268 8.78 -10.28 -16.41
N TYR A 269 8.34 -10.60 -15.21
CA TYR A 269 7.00 -10.95 -14.77
C TYR A 269 6.59 -9.91 -13.76
N SER A 270 5.65 -9.06 -14.08
CA SER A 270 4.87 -8.38 -13.06
C SER A 270 4.30 -9.46 -12.13
N SER A 271 4.11 -9.17 -10.85
CA SER A 271 3.45 -10.05 -9.87
C SER A 271 2.10 -10.63 -10.34
N PHE A 272 1.58 -10.12 -11.44
CA PHE A 272 0.37 -10.53 -12.15
C PHE A 272 0.54 -11.68 -13.16
N SER A 273 1.76 -11.97 -13.62
CA SER A 273 1.91 -13.01 -14.67
C SER A 273 1.58 -14.40 -14.13
N GLU A 274 1.91 -14.71 -12.87
CA GLU A 274 1.60 -16.00 -12.27
C GLU A 274 0.10 -16.19 -12.00
N GLU A 275 -0.57 -15.14 -11.49
CA GLU A 275 -2.01 -15.20 -11.17
C GLU A 275 -2.89 -15.28 -12.42
N TYR A 276 -2.47 -14.66 -13.54
CA TYR A 276 -3.19 -14.71 -14.81
C TYR A 276 -2.86 -15.94 -15.64
N ASP A 277 -1.66 -16.52 -15.54
CA ASP A 277 -1.34 -17.80 -16.16
C ASP A 277 -2.16 -18.93 -15.54
N GLU A 278 -2.39 -18.93 -14.21
CA GLU A 278 -3.30 -19.87 -13.55
C GLU A 278 -4.77 -19.71 -13.99
N LEU A 279 -5.23 -18.48 -14.29
CA LEU A 279 -6.58 -18.23 -14.79
C LEU A 279 -6.77 -18.62 -16.26
N ASP A 280 -5.75 -18.41 -17.10
CA ASP A 280 -5.77 -18.85 -18.51
C ASP A 280 -5.75 -20.39 -18.60
N ASP A 281 -4.96 -21.08 -17.79
CA ASP A 281 -4.96 -22.54 -17.70
C ASP A 281 -6.30 -23.11 -17.18
N ALA A 282 -6.94 -22.43 -16.23
CA ALA A 282 -8.26 -22.81 -15.73
C ALA A 282 -9.37 -22.62 -16.79
N SER A 283 -9.24 -21.62 -17.67
CA SER A 283 -10.21 -21.39 -18.76
C SER A 283 -10.09 -22.41 -19.90
N LEU A 284 -8.89 -22.93 -20.14
CA LEU A 284 -8.65 -23.99 -21.14
C LEU A 284 -9.15 -25.37 -20.67
N GLY A 285 -9.27 -25.60 -19.37
CA GLY A 285 -9.79 -26.84 -18.79
C GLY A 285 -11.32 -26.98 -18.81
N LEU A 286 -12.06 -25.91 -19.05
CA LEU A 286 -13.53 -25.93 -19.07
C LEU A 286 -14.14 -26.31 -20.44
N ASP A 287 -13.36 -26.26 -21.50
CA ASP A 287 -13.84 -26.59 -22.87
C ASP A 287 -13.69 -28.09 -23.24
N GLU A 288 -13.06 -28.93 -22.41
CA GLU A 288 -12.89 -30.36 -22.67
C GLU A 288 -13.95 -31.28 -22.06
N GLU A 289 -14.83 -30.80 -21.15
CA GLU A 289 -15.85 -31.64 -20.48
C GLU A 289 -17.25 -31.64 -21.15
N GLU A 290 -17.51 -30.86 -22.19
CA GLU A 290 -18.84 -30.82 -22.85
C GLU A 290 -18.98 -31.66 -24.14
N SER A 291 -17.99 -32.49 -24.49
CA SER A 291 -18.07 -33.31 -25.72
C SER A 291 -18.06 -34.83 -25.52
N GLY A 292 -18.72 -35.31 -24.48
CA GLY A 292 -18.82 -36.75 -24.27
C GLY A 292 -20.02 -37.14 -23.44
N ASP A 293 -21.19 -37.26 -24.11
CA ASP A 293 -22.21 -38.28 -23.86
C ASP A 293 -23.48 -37.98 -24.65
N GLU A 294 -23.51 -38.42 -25.90
CA GLU A 294 -24.72 -38.81 -26.61
C GLU A 294 -24.40 -40.03 -27.47
N GLU A 295 -24.68 -41.21 -26.91
CA GLU A 295 -25.12 -42.42 -27.61
C GLU A 295 -26.06 -43.27 -26.73
#